data_a1a64f57f1061b3c5942f86079ef6589
#
_entry.id   a1a64f57f1061b3c5942f86079ef6589
#
_cell.length_a   1.000
_cell.length_b   1.000
_cell.length_c   1.000
_cell.angle_alpha   90.00
_cell.angle_beta   90.00
_cell.angle_gamma   90.00
#
_symmetry.space_group_name_H-M   'P 1'
#
loop_
_entity.id
_entity.type
_entity.pdbx_description
1 polymer ?
#
loop_
_entity_poly.entity_id
_entity_poly.type
_entity_poly.pdbx_seq_one_letter_code
_entity_poly.pdbx_strand_id
1 'polypeptide(L)'
;GGSFSFKINNSARSIGAGVAGNIAKKYGSEGLPEKLILNFKGDAGQSFGCWNSKGVELKLNGLANDYVGKGMNGGKITILKPKTLKEERSIIAGNTCLFGATGGEFYGNGTVGERFAVRNSGAKAIIEGSGDHCCEYMTGGEVIVLGPVGNNFGAGMTGGFAYVLDEDRSFVDRCNKDLITFNRITSQDMEAHRSYLKDRVAFYIKETNSEVAKKILEDFEKY
;
A
#
# COMPACT_ATOMS: atom_id res chain seq x y z
N GLY A 1 -10.70 -8.57 -21.23
CA GLY A 1 -9.41 -8.39 -20.56
C GLY A 1 -8.32 -7.94 -21.52
N GLY A 2 -7.14 -7.64 -21.00
CA GLY A 2 -6.01 -7.24 -21.83
C GLY A 2 -4.97 -6.44 -21.04
N SER A 3 -3.85 -6.10 -21.73
CA SER A 3 -2.80 -5.26 -21.18
C SER A 3 -2.54 -4.07 -22.09
N PHE A 4 -2.54 -2.88 -21.53
CA PHE A 4 -2.36 -1.62 -22.24
C PHE A 4 -1.32 -0.76 -21.56
N SER A 5 -0.63 0.10 -22.33
CA SER A 5 0.44 0.94 -21.82
C SER A 5 0.26 2.40 -22.23
N PHE A 6 0.49 3.32 -21.29
CA PHE A 6 0.28 4.75 -21.45
C PHE A 6 1.46 5.55 -20.91
N LYS A 7 1.77 6.66 -21.55
CA LYS A 7 2.63 7.70 -20.97
C LYS A 7 1.74 8.77 -20.37
N ILE A 8 2.06 9.21 -19.17
CA ILE A 8 1.29 10.21 -18.43
C ILE A 8 2.21 11.28 -17.83
N ASN A 9 1.61 12.35 -17.36
CA ASN A 9 2.24 13.37 -16.55
C ASN A 9 1.30 13.78 -15.40
N ASN A 10 1.76 14.62 -14.49
CA ASN A 10 1.05 15.01 -13.28
C ASN A 10 -0.26 15.80 -13.49
N SER A 11 -0.56 16.22 -14.72
CA SER A 11 -1.87 16.81 -15.04
C SER A 11 -2.97 15.75 -15.20
N ALA A 12 -2.58 14.48 -15.40
CA ALA A 12 -3.50 13.36 -15.52
C ALA A 12 -4.03 12.94 -14.13
N ARG A 13 -5.23 13.39 -13.79
CA ARG A 13 -5.90 13.13 -12.50
C ARG A 13 -6.92 12.00 -12.62
N SER A 14 -7.21 11.35 -11.48
CA SER A 14 -8.27 10.33 -11.35
C SER A 14 -8.15 9.22 -12.39
N ILE A 15 -6.93 8.86 -12.75
CA ILE A 15 -6.66 7.76 -13.67
C ILE A 15 -7.28 6.47 -13.10
N GLY A 16 -8.04 5.76 -13.92
CA GLY A 16 -8.74 4.54 -13.54
C GLY A 16 -10.19 4.75 -13.05
N ALA A 17 -10.56 5.94 -12.57
CA ALA A 17 -11.88 6.19 -12.02
C ALA A 17 -13.02 5.94 -13.04
N GLY A 18 -12.85 6.40 -14.28
CA GLY A 18 -13.83 6.15 -15.34
C GLY A 18 -13.97 4.66 -15.69
N VAL A 19 -12.87 3.93 -15.68
CA VAL A 19 -12.86 2.47 -15.86
C VAL A 19 -13.63 1.80 -14.71
N ALA A 20 -13.31 2.14 -13.47
CA ALA A 20 -13.98 1.62 -12.29
C ALA A 20 -15.49 1.91 -12.29
N GLY A 21 -15.89 3.14 -12.65
CA GLY A 21 -17.30 3.51 -12.78
C GLY A 21 -18.05 2.70 -13.84
N ASN A 22 -17.44 2.45 -14.98
CA ASN A 22 -18.03 1.61 -16.03
C ASN A 22 -18.13 0.14 -15.62
N ILE A 23 -17.13 -0.37 -14.89
CA ILE A 23 -17.17 -1.73 -14.33
C ILE A 23 -18.32 -1.84 -13.31
N ALA A 24 -18.40 -0.90 -12.37
CA ALA A 24 -19.46 -0.88 -11.36
C ALA A 24 -20.86 -0.83 -12.00
N LYS A 25 -21.04 -0.04 -13.05
CA LYS A 25 -22.31 0.03 -13.81
C LYS A 25 -22.69 -1.29 -14.46
N LYS A 26 -21.69 -2.01 -15.02
CA LYS A 26 -21.96 -3.21 -15.82
C LYS A 26 -21.95 -4.49 -15.00
N TYR A 27 -21.09 -4.59 -14.01
CA TYR A 27 -20.80 -5.81 -13.26
C TYR A 27 -21.06 -5.70 -11.75
N GLY A 28 -21.44 -4.52 -11.26
CA GLY A 28 -21.66 -4.31 -9.83
C GLY A 28 -20.41 -4.61 -8.99
N SER A 29 -20.61 -5.26 -7.85
CA SER A 29 -19.57 -5.68 -6.92
C SER A 29 -18.72 -6.88 -7.39
N GLU A 30 -19.19 -7.62 -8.39
CA GLU A 30 -18.45 -8.77 -8.93
C GLU A 30 -17.15 -8.36 -9.62
N GLY A 31 -17.10 -7.12 -10.12
CA GLY A 31 -15.95 -6.60 -10.83
C GLY A 31 -15.80 -7.17 -12.23
N LEU A 32 -14.64 -6.95 -12.84
CA LEU A 32 -14.35 -7.41 -14.19
C LEU A 32 -14.08 -8.93 -14.18
N PRO A 33 -14.76 -9.75 -15.01
CA PRO A 33 -14.55 -11.20 -15.05
C PRO A 33 -13.18 -11.58 -15.63
N GLU A 34 -12.64 -10.77 -16.52
CA GLU A 34 -11.33 -10.95 -17.10
C GLU A 34 -10.36 -9.85 -16.63
N LYS A 35 -9.11 -10.22 -16.43
CA LYS A 35 -8.07 -9.32 -15.96
C LYS A 35 -7.76 -8.22 -16.95
N LEU A 36 -7.80 -6.96 -16.49
CA LEU A 36 -7.39 -5.77 -17.22
C LEU A 36 -6.14 -5.17 -16.56
N ILE A 37 -5.04 -5.10 -17.30
CA ILE A 37 -3.77 -4.55 -16.83
C ILE A 37 -3.51 -3.23 -17.53
N LEU A 38 -3.38 -2.15 -16.78
CA LEU A 38 -3.07 -0.82 -17.29
C LEU A 38 -1.70 -0.39 -16.75
N ASN A 39 -0.73 -0.25 -17.65
CA ASN A 39 0.62 0.15 -17.31
C ASN A 39 0.83 1.62 -17.64
N PHE A 40 1.36 2.38 -16.70
CA PHE A 40 1.61 3.81 -16.83
C PHE A 40 3.10 4.11 -16.60
N LYS A 41 3.63 5.03 -17.40
CA LYS A 41 4.99 5.57 -17.27
C LYS A 41 4.93 7.08 -17.18
N GLY A 42 5.54 7.65 -16.14
CA GLY A 42 5.52 9.08 -15.83
C GLY A 42 4.84 9.32 -14.48
N ASP A 43 4.64 10.58 -14.12
CA ASP A 43 4.08 10.95 -12.82
C ASP A 43 2.56 11.12 -12.92
N ALA A 44 1.83 10.51 -12.01
CA ALA A 44 0.38 10.63 -11.95
C ALA A 44 -0.04 11.82 -11.07
N GLY A 45 -1.08 12.53 -11.50
CA GLY A 45 -1.77 13.52 -10.68
C GLY A 45 -2.56 12.88 -9.54
N GLN A 46 -3.39 13.68 -8.88
CA GLN A 46 -4.21 13.23 -7.75
C GLN A 46 -5.17 12.10 -8.11
N SER A 47 -5.46 11.25 -7.10
CA SER A 47 -6.50 10.21 -7.16
C SER A 47 -6.21 9.11 -8.20
N PHE A 48 -4.94 8.77 -8.41
CA PHE A 48 -4.58 7.60 -9.22
C PHE A 48 -5.19 6.33 -8.63
N GLY A 49 -5.97 5.60 -9.41
CA GLY A 49 -6.60 4.36 -8.97
C GLY A 49 -7.71 4.54 -7.93
N CYS A 50 -8.27 5.74 -7.76
CA CYS A 50 -9.44 5.90 -6.88
C CYS A 50 -10.59 5.03 -7.37
N TRP A 51 -11.28 4.37 -6.40
CA TRP A 51 -12.36 3.40 -6.63
C TRP A 51 -11.97 2.18 -7.46
N ASN A 52 -10.67 1.86 -7.56
CA ASN A 52 -10.22 0.69 -8.32
C ASN A 52 -11.01 -0.56 -7.93
N SER A 53 -11.34 -1.37 -8.93
CA SER A 53 -12.29 -2.48 -8.80
C SER A 53 -11.63 -3.82 -9.07
N LYS A 54 -12.24 -4.90 -8.58
CA LYS A 54 -11.82 -6.28 -8.83
C LYS A 54 -11.64 -6.55 -10.33
N GLY A 55 -10.55 -7.21 -10.68
CA GLY A 55 -10.15 -7.52 -12.06
C GLY A 55 -9.30 -6.45 -12.74
N VAL A 56 -9.08 -5.28 -12.12
CA VAL A 56 -8.23 -4.21 -12.66
C VAL A 56 -6.89 -4.13 -11.94
N GLU A 57 -5.80 -4.18 -12.68
CA GLU A 57 -4.45 -3.92 -12.20
C GLU A 57 -3.89 -2.64 -12.81
N LEU A 58 -3.52 -1.70 -11.96
CA LEU A 58 -2.85 -0.46 -12.34
C LEU A 58 -1.38 -0.55 -11.93
N LYS A 59 -0.47 -0.41 -12.89
CA LYS A 59 0.98 -0.37 -12.63
C LYS A 59 1.53 0.98 -13.05
N LEU A 60 2.11 1.72 -12.11
CA LEU A 60 2.75 3.01 -12.35
C LEU A 60 4.26 2.87 -12.19
N ASN A 61 5.02 3.16 -13.23
CA ASN A 61 6.46 3.39 -13.15
C ASN A 61 6.69 4.92 -13.14
N GLY A 62 6.75 5.49 -11.95
CA GLY A 62 6.76 6.92 -11.72
C GLY A 62 6.32 7.26 -10.30
N LEU A 63 6.00 8.52 -10.07
CA LEU A 63 5.49 9.04 -8.80
C LEU A 63 3.99 9.30 -8.91
N ALA A 64 3.30 9.23 -7.79
CA ALA A 64 1.89 9.59 -7.69
C ALA A 64 1.69 10.73 -6.68
N ASN A 65 0.62 11.47 -6.86
CA ASN A 65 0.21 12.54 -5.96
C ASN A 65 -0.69 11.98 -4.85
N ASP A 66 -1.52 12.82 -4.22
CA ASP A 66 -2.39 12.45 -3.12
C ASP A 66 -3.55 11.53 -3.56
N TYR A 67 -4.17 10.86 -2.58
CA TYR A 67 -5.40 10.07 -2.73
C TYR A 67 -5.30 8.85 -3.64
N VAL A 68 -4.11 8.25 -3.79
CA VAL A 68 -3.97 7.00 -4.54
C VAL A 68 -4.85 5.92 -3.92
N GLY A 69 -5.64 5.22 -4.75
CA GLY A 69 -6.49 4.13 -4.29
C GLY A 69 -7.59 4.53 -3.30
N LYS A 70 -7.93 5.83 -3.19
CA LYS A 70 -9.04 6.27 -2.35
C LYS A 70 -10.32 5.50 -2.69
N GLY A 71 -10.92 4.88 -1.68
CA GLY A 71 -12.17 4.15 -1.84
C GLY A 71 -12.10 2.92 -2.74
N MET A 72 -10.89 2.41 -3.04
CA MET A 72 -10.77 1.18 -3.82
C MET A 72 -11.46 0.01 -3.11
N ASN A 73 -12.10 -0.86 -3.88
CA ASN A 73 -12.84 -2.01 -3.37
C ASN A 73 -12.32 -3.35 -3.91
N GLY A 74 -11.26 -3.34 -4.72
CA GLY A 74 -10.66 -4.53 -5.29
C GLY A 74 -9.56 -4.20 -6.29
N GLY A 75 -9.08 -5.23 -6.98
CA GLY A 75 -7.99 -5.11 -7.93
C GLY A 75 -6.64 -4.87 -7.28
N LYS A 76 -5.68 -4.36 -8.06
CA LYS A 76 -4.32 -4.14 -7.59
C LYS A 76 -3.75 -2.82 -8.10
N ILE A 77 -3.04 -2.11 -7.24
CA ILE A 77 -2.26 -0.92 -7.58
C ILE A 77 -0.80 -1.20 -7.22
N THR A 78 0.11 -1.04 -8.17
CA THR A 78 1.55 -1.15 -7.94
C THR A 78 2.24 0.13 -8.38
N ILE A 79 2.99 0.77 -7.48
CA ILE A 79 3.80 1.96 -7.79
C ILE A 79 5.26 1.57 -7.70
N LEU A 80 5.97 1.69 -8.83
CA LEU A 80 7.38 1.37 -8.96
C LEU A 80 8.19 2.66 -9.00
N LYS A 81 9.14 2.76 -8.08
CA LYS A 81 10.08 3.88 -8.03
C LYS A 81 10.83 4.04 -9.36
N PRO A 82 10.89 5.25 -9.94
CA PRO A 82 11.70 5.51 -11.11
C PRO A 82 13.18 5.20 -10.84
N LYS A 83 13.88 4.59 -11.81
CA LYS A 83 15.30 4.27 -11.69
C LYS A 83 16.21 5.50 -11.49
N THR A 84 15.71 6.68 -11.77
CA THR A 84 16.39 7.96 -11.55
C THR A 84 16.48 8.34 -10.08
N LEU A 85 15.58 7.83 -9.23
CA LEU A 85 15.61 8.04 -7.78
C LEU A 85 16.50 6.97 -7.14
N LYS A 86 17.65 7.41 -6.64
CA LYS A 86 18.68 6.52 -6.06
C LYS A 86 18.47 6.24 -4.58
N GLU A 87 17.77 7.11 -3.86
CA GLU A 87 17.48 6.92 -2.44
C GLU A 87 16.63 5.68 -2.22
N GLU A 88 17.01 4.88 -1.26
CA GLU A 88 16.38 3.59 -0.98
C GLU A 88 14.88 3.72 -0.70
N ARG A 89 14.51 4.62 0.23
CA ARG A 89 13.13 4.88 0.66
C ARG A 89 12.61 6.23 0.15
N SER A 90 12.70 6.46 -1.17
CA SER A 90 12.15 7.68 -1.78
C SER A 90 10.64 7.76 -1.61
N ILE A 91 10.09 8.96 -1.52
CA ILE A 91 8.64 9.19 -1.52
C ILE A 91 8.11 8.92 -2.93
N ILE A 92 7.15 7.99 -3.03
CA ILE A 92 6.55 7.54 -4.30
C ILE A 92 5.10 7.95 -4.47
N ALA A 93 4.42 8.27 -3.39
CA ALA A 93 3.03 8.73 -3.40
C ALA A 93 2.81 9.78 -2.31
N GLY A 94 1.88 10.67 -2.54
CA GLY A 94 1.52 11.73 -1.62
C GLY A 94 0.70 11.26 -0.42
N ASN A 95 -0.14 12.16 0.09
CA ASN A 95 -0.92 11.96 1.32
C ASN A 95 -2.25 11.24 1.06
N THR A 96 -2.81 10.67 2.11
CA THR A 96 -4.18 10.14 2.15
C THR A 96 -4.43 9.02 1.15
N CYS A 97 -3.40 8.24 0.82
CA CYS A 97 -3.52 7.07 -0.04
C CYS A 97 -4.28 5.94 0.68
N LEU A 98 -5.08 5.16 -0.05
CA LEU A 98 -5.97 4.10 0.44
C LEU A 98 -7.05 4.58 1.44
N PHE A 99 -7.35 5.86 1.48
CA PHE A 99 -8.42 6.37 2.35
C PHE A 99 -9.75 5.67 2.07
N GLY A 100 -10.32 5.04 3.10
CA GLY A 100 -11.61 4.35 3.01
C GLY A 100 -11.61 3.17 2.04
N ALA A 101 -10.47 2.58 1.74
CA ALA A 101 -10.38 1.37 0.93
C ALA A 101 -11.07 0.20 1.64
N THR A 102 -11.87 -0.56 0.90
CA THR A 102 -12.64 -1.70 1.41
C THR A 102 -12.14 -3.05 0.92
N GLY A 103 -11.19 -3.05 -0.03
CA GLY A 103 -10.59 -4.27 -0.58
C GLY A 103 -9.54 -3.95 -1.63
N GLY A 104 -8.90 -4.99 -2.15
CA GLY A 104 -7.83 -4.89 -3.13
C GLY A 104 -6.43 -4.90 -2.52
N GLU A 105 -5.45 -4.72 -3.38
CA GLU A 105 -4.03 -4.80 -3.00
C GLU A 105 -3.26 -3.57 -3.46
N PHE A 106 -2.34 -3.10 -2.63
CA PHE A 106 -1.45 -1.97 -2.92
C PHE A 106 0.00 -2.35 -2.63
N TYR A 107 0.88 -2.14 -3.59
CA TYR A 107 2.32 -2.38 -3.46
C TYR A 107 3.09 -1.13 -3.88
N GLY A 108 3.71 -0.47 -2.91
CA GLY A 108 4.47 0.76 -3.12
C GLY A 108 5.96 0.57 -2.89
N ASN A 109 6.77 0.63 -3.96
CA ASN A 109 8.24 0.55 -3.88
C ASN A 109 8.81 1.89 -3.40
N GLY A 110 8.63 2.19 -2.12
CA GLY A 110 9.09 3.40 -1.47
C GLY A 110 8.18 3.85 -0.32
N THR A 111 8.40 5.07 0.11
CA THR A 111 7.65 5.71 1.20
C THR A 111 6.42 6.44 0.67
N VAL A 112 5.36 6.42 1.43
CA VAL A 112 4.14 7.19 1.17
C VAL A 112 4.01 8.36 2.15
N GLY A 113 3.20 9.35 1.80
CA GLY A 113 2.96 10.52 2.63
C GLY A 113 2.16 10.22 3.90
N GLU A 114 1.57 11.26 4.48
CA GLU A 114 0.75 11.18 5.68
C GLU A 114 -0.60 10.52 5.41
N ARG A 115 -1.23 10.01 6.49
CA ARG A 115 -2.61 9.47 6.47
C ARG A 115 -2.81 8.30 5.50
N PHE A 116 -1.81 7.46 5.38
CA PHE A 116 -1.93 6.24 4.61
C PHE A 116 -2.90 5.27 5.27
N ALA A 117 -3.78 4.64 4.49
CA ALA A 117 -4.75 3.63 4.92
C ALA A 117 -5.71 4.09 6.03
N VAL A 118 -5.98 5.41 6.15
CA VAL A 118 -7.00 5.92 7.08
C VAL A 118 -8.35 5.33 6.71
N ARG A 119 -9.07 4.77 7.69
CA ARG A 119 -10.36 4.08 7.52
C ARG A 119 -10.31 2.92 6.51
N ASN A 120 -9.14 2.29 6.33
CA ASN A 120 -9.07 1.05 5.59
C ASN A 120 -9.87 -0.04 6.32
N SER A 121 -10.72 -0.77 5.60
CA SER A 121 -11.54 -1.84 6.15
C SER A 121 -11.32 -3.21 5.50
N GLY A 122 -10.47 -3.30 4.46
CA GLY A 122 -10.28 -4.59 3.79
C GLY A 122 -9.13 -4.66 2.78
N ALA A 123 -8.53 -3.53 2.39
CA ALA A 123 -7.38 -3.55 1.48
C ALA A 123 -6.12 -4.06 2.17
N LYS A 124 -5.26 -4.73 1.40
CA LYS A 124 -3.93 -5.18 1.82
C LYS A 124 -2.86 -4.33 1.17
N ALA A 125 -1.88 -3.87 1.95
CA ALA A 125 -0.84 -2.99 1.45
C ALA A 125 0.55 -3.37 1.98
N ILE A 126 1.58 -3.18 1.14
CA ILE A 126 2.99 -3.24 1.54
C ILE A 126 3.69 -1.99 1.01
N ILE A 127 4.37 -1.28 1.91
CA ILE A 127 5.12 -0.05 1.64
C ILE A 127 6.44 -0.04 2.42
N GLU A 128 7.36 0.85 2.08
CA GLU A 128 8.69 0.91 2.70
C GLU A 128 8.82 2.01 3.76
N GLY A 129 7.77 2.77 3.99
CA GLY A 129 7.68 3.81 5.02
C GLY A 129 6.43 4.64 4.86
N SER A 130 6.06 5.39 5.90
CA SER A 130 4.90 6.30 5.87
C SER A 130 5.13 7.56 6.71
N GLY A 131 4.40 8.62 6.39
CA GLY A 131 4.29 9.81 7.22
C GLY A 131 3.40 9.58 8.45
N ASP A 132 2.96 10.68 9.05
CA ASP A 132 2.11 10.70 10.24
C ASP A 132 0.71 10.13 9.97
N HIS A 133 0.03 9.70 11.01
CA HIS A 133 -1.38 9.26 10.98
C HIS A 133 -1.65 8.02 10.11
N CYS A 134 -0.66 7.15 9.91
CA CYS A 134 -0.83 5.90 9.17
C CYS A 134 -1.80 4.97 9.92
N CYS A 135 -2.72 4.30 9.20
CA CYS A 135 -3.71 3.36 9.74
C CYS A 135 -4.69 3.96 10.76
N GLU A 136 -4.88 5.27 10.82
CA GLU A 136 -5.89 5.87 11.69
C GLU A 136 -7.30 5.35 11.34
N TYR A 137 -8.06 4.99 12.38
CA TYR A 137 -9.44 4.47 12.25
C TYR A 137 -9.56 3.26 11.33
N MET A 138 -8.48 2.51 11.12
CA MET A 138 -8.52 1.27 10.36
C MET A 138 -9.38 0.24 11.08
N THR A 139 -10.26 -0.45 10.37
CA THR A 139 -11.23 -1.41 10.91
C THR A 139 -11.05 -2.81 10.35
N GLY A 140 -10.21 -3.00 9.35
CA GLY A 140 -9.93 -4.29 8.71
C GLY A 140 -8.84 -4.18 7.66
N GLY A 141 -8.53 -5.28 7.01
CA GLY A 141 -7.45 -5.34 6.03
C GLY A 141 -6.07 -5.54 6.67
N GLU A 142 -5.04 -5.24 5.90
CA GLU A 142 -3.65 -5.46 6.31
C GLU A 142 -2.74 -4.36 5.77
N VAL A 143 -1.86 -3.84 6.61
CA VAL A 143 -0.80 -2.91 6.21
C VAL A 143 0.54 -3.41 6.73
N ILE A 144 1.52 -3.58 5.84
CA ILE A 144 2.90 -3.93 6.18
C ILE A 144 3.80 -2.76 5.81
N VAL A 145 4.51 -2.20 6.78
CA VAL A 145 5.47 -1.10 6.59
C VAL A 145 6.88 -1.63 6.85
N LEU A 146 7.69 -1.68 5.81
CA LEU A 146 9.06 -2.21 5.85
C LEU A 146 10.10 -1.14 6.25
N GLY A 147 9.72 -0.23 7.12
CA GLY A 147 10.60 0.85 7.55
C GLY A 147 9.92 1.88 8.44
N PRO A 148 10.43 3.13 8.49
CA PRO A 148 9.99 4.12 9.44
C PRO A 148 8.54 4.56 9.20
N VAL A 149 7.88 4.89 10.29
CA VAL A 149 6.54 5.50 10.30
C VAL A 149 6.56 6.85 11.03
N GLY A 150 5.59 7.70 10.73
CA GLY A 150 5.38 8.96 11.45
C GLY A 150 4.65 8.78 12.78
N ASN A 151 4.23 9.89 13.37
CA ASN A 151 3.51 9.94 14.65
C ASN A 151 2.04 9.53 14.49
N ASN A 152 1.39 9.24 15.62
CA ASN A 152 -0.04 8.87 15.68
C ASN A 152 -0.40 7.64 14.83
N PHE A 153 0.53 6.70 14.70
CA PHE A 153 0.27 5.45 13.98
C PHE A 153 -0.87 4.68 14.64
N GLY A 154 -1.83 4.24 13.85
CA GLY A 154 -2.95 3.42 14.30
C GLY A 154 -3.93 4.10 15.25
N ALA A 155 -3.91 5.43 15.39
CA ALA A 155 -4.83 6.12 16.27
C ALA A 155 -6.29 5.79 15.93
N GLY A 156 -7.04 5.30 16.92
CA GLY A 156 -8.44 4.86 16.74
C GLY A 156 -8.62 3.60 15.90
N MET A 157 -7.56 2.85 15.61
CA MET A 157 -7.65 1.56 14.92
C MET A 157 -8.41 0.55 15.78
N THR A 158 -9.39 -0.14 15.21
CA THR A 158 -10.25 -1.10 15.91
C THR A 158 -10.23 -2.50 15.30
N GLY A 159 -9.57 -2.70 14.16
CA GLY A 159 -9.50 -4.00 13.52
C GLY A 159 -8.49 -4.05 12.36
N GLY A 160 -8.26 -5.25 11.84
CA GLY A 160 -7.22 -5.53 10.87
C GLY A 160 -5.85 -5.73 11.49
N PHE A 161 -4.84 -5.88 10.65
CA PHE A 161 -3.45 -6.05 11.05
C PHE A 161 -2.56 -4.96 10.47
N ALA A 162 -1.71 -4.39 11.31
CA ALA A 162 -0.65 -3.49 10.87
C ALA A 162 0.69 -3.99 11.40
N TYR A 163 1.61 -4.29 10.49
CA TYR A 163 2.96 -4.75 10.81
C TYR A 163 3.95 -3.64 10.47
N VAL A 164 4.87 -3.36 11.38
CA VAL A 164 5.89 -2.32 11.20
C VAL A 164 7.26 -2.89 11.50
N LEU A 165 8.19 -2.73 10.57
CA LEU A 165 9.59 -3.00 10.82
C LEU A 165 10.20 -1.83 11.62
N ASP A 166 10.45 -2.08 12.89
CA ASP A 166 10.94 -1.11 13.88
C ASP A 166 12.46 -1.25 14.07
N GLU A 167 13.24 -0.84 13.05
CA GLU A 167 14.71 -0.99 13.04
C GLU A 167 15.38 -0.18 14.17
N ASP A 168 14.89 1.02 14.45
CA ASP A 168 15.43 1.95 15.44
C ASP A 168 14.78 1.86 16.83
N ARG A 169 13.80 0.96 16.98
CA ARG A 169 13.01 0.76 18.21
C ARG A 169 12.24 2.00 18.69
N SER A 170 11.89 2.88 17.77
CA SER A 170 11.16 4.13 18.05
C SER A 170 9.64 4.00 17.87
N PHE A 171 9.13 2.88 17.37
CA PHE A 171 7.72 2.69 17.05
C PHE A 171 6.79 2.95 18.24
N VAL A 172 7.21 2.52 19.43
CA VAL A 172 6.43 2.68 20.68
C VAL A 172 6.12 4.14 21.01
N ASP A 173 7.03 5.04 20.65
CA ASP A 173 6.87 6.48 20.90
C ASP A 173 6.00 7.17 19.86
N ARG A 174 5.71 6.47 18.75
CA ARG A 174 4.90 6.97 17.64
C ARG A 174 3.43 6.54 17.71
N CYS A 175 3.09 5.72 18.69
CA CYS A 175 1.74 5.18 18.90
C CYS A 175 1.17 5.68 20.22
N ASN A 176 -0.15 5.85 20.27
CA ASN A 176 -0.85 6.01 21.56
C ASN A 176 -1.18 4.64 22.13
N LYS A 177 -0.46 4.25 23.20
CA LYS A 177 -0.59 2.93 23.88
C LYS A 177 -1.95 2.69 24.49
N ASP A 178 -2.69 3.75 24.80
CA ASP A 178 -4.02 3.63 25.39
C ASP A 178 -5.09 3.24 24.38
N LEU A 179 -4.79 3.38 23.08
CA LEU A 179 -5.75 3.19 21.99
C LEU A 179 -5.52 1.94 21.18
N ILE A 180 -4.31 1.38 21.16
CA ILE A 180 -3.96 0.19 20.38
C ILE A 180 -3.10 -0.78 21.21
N THR A 181 -3.30 -2.07 20.95
CA THR A 181 -2.41 -3.12 21.45
C THR A 181 -1.42 -3.50 20.37
N PHE A 182 -0.14 -3.54 20.71
CA PHE A 182 0.89 -4.03 19.80
C PHE A 182 1.79 -5.04 20.51
N ASN A 183 2.30 -6.01 19.75
CA ASN A 183 3.14 -7.08 20.22
C ASN A 183 4.39 -7.19 19.34
N ARG A 184 5.52 -7.55 19.92
CA ARG A 184 6.71 -7.92 19.17
C ARG A 184 6.56 -9.33 18.62
N ILE A 185 6.94 -9.53 17.35
CA ILE A 185 6.81 -10.81 16.66
C ILE A 185 8.08 -11.66 16.86
N THR A 186 8.70 -11.60 18.04
CA THR A 186 9.95 -12.31 18.35
C THR A 186 9.77 -13.57 19.18
N SER A 187 8.59 -13.78 19.75
CA SER A 187 8.26 -14.91 20.61
C SER A 187 7.80 -16.14 19.81
N GLN A 188 7.94 -17.34 20.39
CA GLN A 188 7.55 -18.60 19.73
C GLN A 188 6.06 -18.67 19.35
N ASP A 189 5.20 -18.04 20.14
CA ASP A 189 3.76 -17.97 19.87
C ASP A 189 3.42 -17.09 18.64
N MET A 190 4.38 -16.30 18.16
CA MET A 190 4.23 -15.43 16.98
C MET A 190 4.84 -16.01 15.69
N GLU A 191 5.31 -17.28 15.71
CA GLU A 191 5.96 -17.90 14.54
C GLU A 191 5.07 -17.94 13.29
N ALA A 192 3.77 -18.11 13.46
CA ALA A 192 2.82 -18.05 12.35
C ALA A 192 2.80 -16.69 11.66
N HIS A 193 2.91 -15.59 12.44
CA HIS A 193 3.01 -14.23 11.90
C HIS A 193 4.35 -14.00 11.20
N ARG A 194 5.44 -14.52 11.75
CA ARG A 194 6.78 -14.42 11.12
C ARG A 194 6.81 -15.13 9.78
N SER A 195 6.36 -16.37 9.73
CA SER A 195 6.29 -17.16 8.49
C SER A 195 5.41 -16.44 7.44
N TYR A 196 4.25 -15.96 7.86
CA TYR A 196 3.35 -15.18 6.99
C TYR A 196 4.04 -13.93 6.44
N LEU A 197 4.70 -13.13 7.29
CA LEU A 197 5.41 -11.92 6.85
C LEU A 197 6.52 -12.24 5.87
N LYS A 198 7.29 -13.31 6.10
CA LYS A 198 8.34 -13.77 5.18
C LYS A 198 7.80 -14.03 3.78
N ASP A 199 6.67 -14.73 3.69
CA ASP A 199 5.98 -14.99 2.42
C ASP A 199 5.46 -13.69 1.77
N ARG A 200 4.91 -12.78 2.57
CA ARG A 200 4.42 -11.47 2.07
C ARG A 200 5.55 -10.60 1.54
N VAL A 201 6.69 -10.56 2.21
CA VAL A 201 7.88 -9.84 1.75
C VAL A 201 8.41 -10.46 0.46
N ALA A 202 8.49 -11.80 0.37
CA ALA A 202 8.90 -12.49 -0.84
C ALA A 202 7.95 -12.19 -2.02
N PHE A 203 6.64 -12.16 -1.78
CA PHE A 203 5.66 -11.78 -2.79
C PHE A 203 5.83 -10.31 -3.22
N TYR A 204 6.02 -9.39 -2.27
CA TYR A 204 6.26 -7.98 -2.56
C TYR A 204 7.50 -7.75 -3.43
N ILE A 205 8.57 -8.52 -3.21
CA ILE A 205 9.76 -8.48 -4.07
C ILE A 205 9.40 -8.86 -5.51
N LYS A 206 8.57 -9.88 -5.72
CA LYS A 206 8.11 -10.26 -7.08
C LYS A 206 7.32 -9.16 -7.77
N GLU A 207 6.49 -8.41 -7.03
CA GLU A 207 5.67 -7.33 -7.57
C GLU A 207 6.46 -6.06 -7.86
N THR A 208 7.49 -5.74 -7.05
CA THR A 208 8.15 -4.44 -7.06
C THR A 208 9.64 -4.46 -7.37
N ASN A 209 10.29 -5.61 -7.22
CA ASN A 209 11.76 -5.74 -7.25
C ASN A 209 12.47 -4.85 -6.22
N SER A 210 11.85 -4.63 -5.04
CA SER A 210 12.37 -3.76 -3.98
C SER A 210 13.72 -4.23 -3.45
N GLU A 211 14.72 -3.36 -3.44
CA GLU A 211 16.04 -3.64 -2.85
C GLU A 211 15.97 -3.64 -1.32
N VAL A 212 15.12 -2.80 -0.72
CA VAL A 212 14.85 -2.80 0.73
C VAL A 212 14.32 -4.17 1.17
N ALA A 213 13.29 -4.66 0.48
CA ALA A 213 12.68 -5.94 0.83
C ALA A 213 13.62 -7.13 0.61
N LYS A 214 14.48 -7.09 -0.40
CA LYS A 214 15.52 -8.13 -0.62
C LYS A 214 16.47 -8.21 0.58
N LYS A 215 17.00 -7.08 1.04
CA LYS A 215 17.86 -7.01 2.24
C LYS A 215 17.16 -7.55 3.48
N ILE A 216 15.90 -7.19 3.69
CA ILE A 216 15.10 -7.69 4.81
C ILE A 216 14.93 -9.21 4.71
N LEU A 217 14.65 -9.74 3.53
CA LEU A 217 14.44 -11.18 3.33
C LEU A 217 15.73 -11.99 3.51
N GLU A 218 16.89 -11.44 3.08
CA GLU A 218 18.20 -12.06 3.25
C GLU A 218 18.56 -12.25 4.73
N ASP A 219 18.21 -11.29 5.58
CA ASP A 219 18.53 -11.25 7.01
C ASP A 219 17.27 -11.33 7.90
N PHE A 220 16.23 -12.01 7.41
CA PHE A 220 14.90 -11.98 8.03
C PHE A 220 14.90 -12.40 9.51
N GLU A 221 15.78 -13.32 9.88
CA GLU A 221 15.90 -13.81 11.27
C GLU A 221 16.53 -12.76 12.23
N LYS A 222 17.11 -11.70 11.70
CA LYS A 222 17.64 -10.59 12.49
C LYS A 222 16.54 -9.67 13.02
N TYR A 223 15.44 -9.61 12.32
CA TYR A 223 14.30 -8.76 12.62
C TYR A 223 13.21 -9.55 13.33
#